data_ef72f7c72b41a8e81d3dbd82f4af5651
#
_entry.id   ef72f7c72b41a8e81d3dbd82f4af5651
#
_cell.length_a   1.000
_cell.length_b   1.000
_cell.length_c   1.000
_cell.angle_alpha   90.00
_cell.angle_beta   90.00
_cell.angle_gamma   90.00
#
_symmetry.space_group_name_H-M   'P 1'
#
loop_
_entity.id
_entity.type
_entity.pdbx_description
1 polymer ?
#
loop_
_entity_poly.entity_id
_entity_poly.type
_entity_poly.pdbx_seq_one_letter_code
_entity_poly.pdbx_strand_id
1 'polypeptide(L)'
;MITRFLILVLLGASLSACGGSVATTPVVTPPPTPEPDPVPEPEPVPIAATSSEMQSARNLLIATHSPISYTNPSALQTSGALTYDGYLGGVLANADDQLTDSMIGEMALTVTFNNSNVVVTGDASNFRDEDNEILTGTLVFSGGVFDRNGDPDADATFTMTANGTLVDDQGRPLVFGTQLEGDFFGTTYGAIGGDVLGRVTYNGSSQDFDGLFIAAR
;
A
#
# COMPACT_ATOMS: atom_id res chain seq x y z
N MET A 1 -35.12 24.57 1.34
CA MET A 1 -35.83 24.76 0.03
C MET A 1 -35.47 23.61 -0.85
N ILE A 2 -36.44 22.75 -1.08
CA ILE A 2 -36.32 21.46 -1.79
C ILE A 2 -36.84 21.71 -3.20
N THR A 3 -36.04 21.40 -4.21
CA THR A 3 -36.54 21.38 -5.59
C THR A 3 -36.27 19.99 -6.17
N ARG A 4 -37.35 19.21 -6.26
CA ARG A 4 -37.40 17.91 -6.94
C ARG A 4 -37.63 18.17 -8.44
N PHE A 5 -36.78 17.61 -9.29
CA PHE A 5 -37.02 17.48 -10.72
C PHE A 5 -37.59 16.11 -11.03
N LEU A 6 -38.83 16.13 -11.54
CA LEU A 6 -39.58 14.98 -12.04
C LEU A 6 -39.38 14.93 -13.55
N ILE A 7 -38.80 13.86 -14.10
CA ILE A 7 -38.73 13.65 -15.55
C ILE A 7 -39.77 12.59 -15.93
N LEU A 8 -40.71 13.03 -16.73
CA LEU A 8 -41.80 12.27 -17.31
C LEU A 8 -41.33 11.64 -18.63
N VAL A 9 -41.42 10.31 -18.76
CA VAL A 9 -41.13 9.58 -20.00
C VAL A 9 -42.46 9.24 -20.67
N LEU A 10 -42.69 9.79 -21.87
CA LEU A 10 -43.84 9.47 -22.72
C LEU A 10 -43.57 8.15 -23.47
N LEU A 11 -44.52 7.23 -23.34
CA LEU A 11 -44.69 6.07 -24.22
C LEU A 11 -45.33 6.51 -25.54
N GLY A 12 -44.70 6.18 -26.66
CA GLY A 12 -45.29 6.26 -28.01
C GLY A 12 -45.43 4.85 -28.57
N ALA A 13 -46.66 4.37 -28.60
CA ALA A 13 -47.03 3.15 -29.33
C ALA A 13 -47.47 3.51 -30.75
N SER A 14 -46.90 2.87 -31.76
CA SER A 14 -47.38 2.87 -33.14
C SER A 14 -47.46 1.43 -33.66
N LEU A 15 -48.73 0.97 -33.75
CA LEU A 15 -49.12 -0.21 -34.53
C LEU A 15 -49.16 0.16 -36.01
N SER A 16 -48.51 -0.62 -36.85
CA SER A 16 -48.83 -0.67 -38.29
C SER A 16 -48.82 -2.14 -38.72
N ALA A 17 -50.03 -2.63 -38.99
CA ALA A 17 -50.25 -3.89 -39.68
C ALA A 17 -50.29 -3.64 -41.17
N CYS A 18 -49.68 -4.42 -41.99
CA CYS A 18 -50.26 -4.93 -43.26
C CYS A 18 -49.34 -5.88 -44.03
N GLY A 19 -49.88 -7.02 -44.42
CA GLY A 19 -49.76 -7.54 -45.75
C GLY A 19 -48.69 -8.62 -46.04
N GLY A 20 -49.15 -9.81 -46.06
CA GLY A 20 -48.62 -11.06 -46.52
C GLY A 20 -47.76 -11.11 -47.78
N SER A 21 -46.77 -11.98 -47.66
CA SER A 21 -46.26 -12.83 -48.77
C SER A 21 -45.54 -13.98 -48.11
N VAL A 22 -46.04 -15.19 -48.36
CA VAL A 22 -45.36 -16.42 -47.89
C VAL A 22 -44.18 -16.71 -48.82
N ALA A 23 -43.03 -16.17 -48.52
CA ALA A 23 -41.80 -16.58 -49.10
C ALA A 23 -41.21 -17.65 -48.18
N THR A 24 -41.05 -18.87 -48.71
CA THR A 24 -40.30 -19.94 -48.05
C THR A 24 -38.84 -19.52 -47.94
N THR A 25 -38.52 -18.97 -46.81
CA THR A 25 -37.11 -18.68 -46.48
C THR A 25 -36.33 -19.98 -46.25
N PRO A 26 -35.15 -20.10 -46.86
CA PRO A 26 -34.27 -21.25 -46.57
C PRO A 26 -33.96 -21.21 -45.06
N VAL A 27 -34.04 -22.39 -44.42
CA VAL A 27 -33.63 -22.61 -43.05
C VAL A 27 -32.13 -22.36 -43.00
N VAL A 28 -31.72 -21.18 -42.55
CA VAL A 28 -30.32 -20.89 -42.26
C VAL A 28 -30.03 -21.56 -40.92
N THR A 29 -29.29 -22.64 -40.97
CA THR A 29 -28.73 -23.25 -39.73
C THR A 29 -27.85 -22.19 -39.03
N PRO A 30 -28.13 -21.83 -37.78
CA PRO A 30 -27.27 -20.89 -37.08
C PRO A 30 -25.84 -21.43 -37.01
N PRO A 31 -24.82 -20.56 -37.13
CA PRO A 31 -23.44 -21.00 -36.99
C PRO A 31 -23.24 -21.63 -35.58
N PRO A 32 -22.37 -22.63 -35.44
CA PRO A 32 -22.11 -23.22 -34.15
C PRO A 32 -21.70 -22.12 -33.16
N THR A 33 -22.31 -22.13 -31.95
CA THR A 33 -21.92 -21.25 -30.85
C THR A 33 -20.42 -21.47 -30.60
N PRO A 34 -19.59 -20.42 -30.59
CA PRO A 34 -18.19 -20.58 -30.26
C PRO A 34 -18.07 -21.24 -28.88
N GLU A 35 -17.21 -22.26 -28.83
CA GLU A 35 -16.86 -22.90 -27.56
C GLU A 35 -16.29 -21.82 -26.61
N PRO A 36 -16.73 -21.74 -25.35
CA PRO A 36 -16.19 -20.76 -24.43
C PRO A 36 -14.69 -20.96 -24.29
N ASP A 37 -13.94 -19.87 -24.41
CA ASP A 37 -12.49 -19.89 -24.19
C ASP A 37 -12.18 -20.57 -22.84
N PRO A 38 -11.14 -21.40 -22.75
CA PRO A 38 -10.74 -22.03 -21.51
C PRO A 38 -10.50 -20.95 -20.46
N VAL A 39 -11.16 -21.08 -19.32
CA VAL A 39 -10.93 -20.19 -18.17
C VAL A 39 -9.44 -20.26 -17.84
N PRO A 40 -8.72 -19.13 -17.76
CA PRO A 40 -7.31 -19.15 -17.40
C PRO A 40 -7.14 -19.91 -16.07
N GLU A 41 -6.18 -20.83 -16.05
CA GLU A 41 -5.79 -21.49 -14.81
C GLU A 41 -5.35 -20.40 -13.82
N PRO A 42 -5.84 -20.41 -12.55
CA PRO A 42 -5.45 -19.41 -11.58
C PRO A 42 -3.92 -19.42 -11.45
N GLU A 43 -3.33 -18.24 -11.59
CA GLU A 43 -1.89 -18.09 -11.38
C GLU A 43 -1.53 -18.59 -9.96
N PRO A 44 -0.40 -19.30 -9.79
CA PRO A 44 0.01 -19.77 -8.47
C PRO A 44 0.12 -18.56 -7.55
N VAL A 45 -0.60 -18.61 -6.42
CA VAL A 45 -0.51 -17.57 -5.38
C VAL A 45 0.94 -17.52 -4.92
N PRO A 46 1.61 -16.35 -4.97
CA PRO A 46 2.98 -16.23 -4.49
C PRO A 46 3.05 -16.72 -3.04
N ILE A 47 3.98 -17.63 -2.76
CA ILE A 47 4.25 -18.04 -1.39
C ILE A 47 4.82 -16.80 -0.69
N ALA A 48 4.15 -16.32 0.35
CA ALA A 48 4.62 -15.16 1.11
C ALA A 48 6.04 -15.43 1.63
N ALA A 49 6.92 -14.45 1.48
CA ALA A 49 8.31 -14.54 1.91
C ALA A 49 8.40 -14.86 3.42
N THR A 50 9.41 -15.60 3.81
CA THR A 50 9.74 -15.83 5.23
C THR A 50 10.33 -14.57 5.86
N SER A 51 10.30 -14.47 7.20
CA SER A 51 10.93 -13.37 7.94
C SER A 51 12.41 -13.20 7.56
N SER A 52 13.14 -14.29 7.41
CA SER A 52 14.57 -14.29 7.02
C SER A 52 14.79 -13.77 5.59
N GLU A 53 13.93 -14.15 4.64
CA GLU A 53 13.99 -13.63 3.27
C GLU A 53 13.68 -12.13 3.21
N MET A 54 12.65 -11.68 3.92
CA MET A 54 12.30 -10.26 4.03
C MET A 54 13.42 -9.45 4.70
N GLN A 55 14.03 -9.96 5.77
CA GLN A 55 15.17 -9.32 6.42
C GLN A 55 16.38 -9.21 5.48
N SER A 56 16.66 -10.27 4.72
CA SER A 56 17.74 -10.27 3.73
C SER A 56 17.50 -9.26 2.63
N ALA A 57 16.28 -9.18 2.10
CA ALA A 57 15.89 -8.21 1.10
C ALA A 57 15.94 -6.77 1.64
N ARG A 58 15.43 -6.52 2.86
CA ARG A 58 15.56 -5.22 3.53
C ARG A 58 17.02 -4.80 3.69
N ASN A 59 17.88 -5.70 4.17
CA ASN A 59 19.31 -5.41 4.37
C ASN A 59 20.00 -5.09 3.03
N LEU A 60 19.61 -5.75 1.95
CA LEU A 60 20.10 -5.44 0.61
C LEU A 60 19.67 -4.03 0.16
N LEU A 61 18.43 -3.63 0.39
CA LEU A 61 17.97 -2.27 0.11
C LEU A 61 18.73 -1.24 0.92
N ILE A 62 18.91 -1.46 2.22
CA ILE A 62 19.72 -0.59 3.09
C ILE A 62 21.15 -0.49 2.56
N ALA A 63 21.83 -1.61 2.27
CA ALA A 63 23.18 -1.60 1.74
C ALA A 63 23.32 -0.89 0.39
N THR A 64 22.28 -0.92 -0.41
CA THR A 64 22.25 -0.29 -1.73
C THR A 64 22.01 1.23 -1.63
N HIS A 65 21.18 1.68 -0.71
CA HIS A 65 20.68 3.06 -0.67
C HIS A 65 21.22 3.89 0.49
N SER A 66 21.56 3.30 1.65
CA SER A 66 22.09 4.02 2.81
C SER A 66 23.42 4.76 2.58
N PRO A 67 24.34 4.32 1.68
CA PRO A 67 25.55 5.08 1.37
C PRO A 67 25.29 6.30 0.47
N ILE A 68 24.07 6.43 -0.06
CA ILE A 68 23.69 7.48 -1.01
C ILE A 68 23.24 8.71 -0.21
N SER A 69 23.65 9.89 -0.64
CA SER A 69 23.24 11.15 0.00
C SER A 69 21.74 11.35 -0.05
N TYR A 70 21.21 12.06 0.93
CA TYR A 70 19.81 12.48 0.96
C TYR A 70 19.46 13.30 -0.29
N THR A 71 18.19 13.21 -0.69
CA THR A 71 17.69 13.98 -1.82
C THR A 71 17.42 15.41 -1.39
N ASN A 72 17.97 16.37 -2.14
CA ASN A 72 17.61 17.78 -1.92
C ASN A 72 16.12 18.01 -2.28
N PRO A 73 15.34 18.71 -1.45
CA PRO A 73 13.93 19.03 -1.70
C PRO A 73 13.65 19.59 -3.09
N SER A 74 14.52 20.44 -3.59
CA SER A 74 14.38 21.05 -4.92
C SER A 74 14.56 20.08 -6.08
N ALA A 75 15.16 18.91 -5.84
CA ALA A 75 15.35 17.86 -6.85
C ALA A 75 14.09 16.99 -7.05
N LEU A 76 13.16 17.03 -6.10
CA LEU A 76 11.92 16.26 -6.20
C LEU A 76 11.02 16.80 -7.32
N GLN A 77 10.36 15.92 -8.05
CA GLN A 77 9.44 16.33 -9.14
C GLN A 77 8.27 17.19 -8.60
N THR A 78 7.70 18.02 -9.46
CA THR A 78 6.65 18.98 -9.08
C THR A 78 5.23 18.48 -9.29
N SER A 79 5.06 17.29 -9.88
CA SER A 79 3.75 16.71 -10.13
C SER A 79 3.85 15.19 -10.35
N GLY A 80 2.72 14.49 -10.23
CA GLY A 80 2.63 13.06 -10.45
C GLY A 80 2.72 12.26 -9.15
N ALA A 81 2.78 10.95 -9.29
CA ALA A 81 2.92 10.03 -8.17
C ALA A 81 3.93 8.93 -8.49
N LEU A 82 4.58 8.42 -7.45
CA LEU A 82 5.48 7.28 -7.53
C LEU A 82 5.13 6.27 -6.43
N THR A 83 5.32 5.01 -6.72
CA THR A 83 5.20 3.92 -5.75
C THR A 83 6.58 3.39 -5.38
N TYR A 84 6.72 2.98 -4.12
CA TYR A 84 7.91 2.40 -3.56
C TYR A 84 7.49 1.14 -2.80
N ASP A 85 8.17 0.04 -3.06
CA ASP A 85 7.94 -1.23 -2.39
C ASP A 85 9.15 -1.57 -1.51
N GLY A 86 8.90 -2.13 -0.35
CA GLY A 86 9.97 -2.42 0.59
C GLY A 86 9.53 -3.13 1.85
N TYR A 87 10.20 -2.82 2.95
CA TYR A 87 10.02 -3.53 4.21
C TYR A 87 10.04 -2.58 5.40
N LEU A 88 9.16 -2.86 6.36
CA LEU A 88 9.16 -2.27 7.69
C LEU A 88 9.45 -3.39 8.69
N GLY A 89 10.39 -3.19 9.59
CA GLY A 89 10.67 -4.17 10.64
C GLY A 89 11.28 -3.52 11.86
N GLY A 90 11.09 -4.13 13.02
CA GLY A 90 11.57 -3.62 14.29
C GLY A 90 11.41 -4.62 15.40
N VAL A 91 11.70 -4.16 16.60
CA VAL A 91 11.67 -4.94 17.83
C VAL A 91 10.72 -4.30 18.84
N LEU A 92 10.07 -5.14 19.63
CA LEU A 92 9.31 -4.73 20.80
C LEU A 92 10.24 -4.80 22.02
N ALA A 93 10.19 -3.78 22.87
CA ALA A 93 10.86 -3.76 24.15
C ALA A 93 9.85 -3.60 25.28
N ASN A 94 9.99 -4.39 26.33
CA ASN A 94 9.18 -4.25 27.54
C ASN A 94 9.64 -3.04 28.38
N ALA A 95 8.97 -2.79 29.50
CA ALA A 95 9.27 -1.67 30.39
C ALA A 95 10.69 -1.71 31.03
N ASP A 96 11.37 -2.83 30.94
CA ASP A 96 12.75 -3.04 31.42
C ASP A 96 13.78 -2.97 30.28
N ASP A 97 13.41 -2.43 29.11
CA ASP A 97 14.20 -2.36 27.87
C ASP A 97 14.70 -3.75 27.37
N GLN A 98 14.01 -4.82 27.77
CA GLN A 98 14.30 -6.15 27.26
C GLN A 98 13.55 -6.35 25.94
N LEU A 99 14.29 -6.70 24.91
CA LEU A 99 13.70 -7.09 23.62
C LEU A 99 12.86 -8.34 23.81
N THR A 100 11.61 -8.28 23.41
CA THR A 100 10.65 -9.37 23.58
C THR A 100 10.37 -10.10 22.30
N ASP A 101 10.19 -9.36 21.21
CA ASP A 101 9.85 -9.92 19.91
C ASP A 101 10.38 -9.02 18.78
N SER A 102 10.78 -9.61 17.69
CA SER A 102 11.07 -8.90 16.45
C SER A 102 10.06 -9.24 15.36
N MET A 103 9.79 -8.30 14.49
CA MET A 103 8.88 -8.50 13.38
C MET A 103 9.34 -7.78 12.12
N ILE A 104 8.87 -8.28 10.99
CA ILE A 104 9.08 -7.65 9.68
C ILE A 104 7.86 -7.87 8.79
N GLY A 105 7.50 -6.86 7.99
CA GLY A 105 6.41 -6.91 7.02
C GLY A 105 6.78 -6.24 5.71
N GLU A 106 6.03 -6.56 4.67
CA GLU A 106 6.11 -5.91 3.38
C GLU A 106 5.43 -4.54 3.46
N MET A 107 6.00 -3.52 2.81
CA MET A 107 5.54 -2.14 2.82
C MET A 107 5.36 -1.64 1.40
N ALA A 108 4.28 -0.91 1.17
CA ALA A 108 4.05 -0.16 -0.06
C ALA A 108 3.78 1.31 0.27
N LEU A 109 4.53 2.22 -0.35
CA LEU A 109 4.35 3.66 -0.20
C LEU A 109 3.95 4.30 -1.52
N THR A 110 3.06 5.26 -1.45
CA THR A 110 2.71 6.15 -2.56
C THR A 110 3.10 7.57 -2.21
N VAL A 111 3.96 8.15 -3.04
CA VAL A 111 4.39 9.54 -2.93
C VAL A 111 3.71 10.36 -4.01
N THR A 112 2.89 11.31 -3.61
CA THR A 112 2.21 12.24 -4.51
C THR A 112 2.90 13.60 -4.46
N PHE A 113 3.35 14.06 -5.60
CA PHE A 113 4.08 15.32 -5.76
C PHE A 113 3.15 16.39 -6.28
N ASN A 114 3.26 17.59 -5.70
CA ASN A 114 2.68 18.81 -6.23
C ASN A 114 3.62 20.01 -6.02
N ASN A 115 3.25 21.16 -6.60
CA ASN A 115 4.15 22.30 -6.64
C ASN A 115 4.59 22.81 -5.27
N SER A 116 3.76 22.65 -4.25
CA SER A 116 3.99 23.21 -2.92
C SER A 116 4.37 22.18 -1.88
N ASN A 117 3.91 20.94 -2.03
CA ASN A 117 4.17 19.89 -1.05
C ASN A 117 4.32 18.51 -1.69
N VAL A 118 4.81 17.58 -0.90
CA VAL A 118 4.85 16.14 -1.19
C VAL A 118 4.02 15.44 -0.13
N VAL A 119 3.19 14.49 -0.54
CA VAL A 119 2.36 13.69 0.37
C VAL A 119 2.78 12.24 0.26
N VAL A 120 3.12 11.63 1.40
CA VAL A 120 3.48 10.21 1.51
C VAL A 120 2.37 9.48 2.26
N THR A 121 1.86 8.43 1.66
CA THR A 121 0.87 7.52 2.26
C THR A 121 1.23 6.08 1.92
N GLY A 122 0.61 5.13 2.57
CA GLY A 122 0.84 3.72 2.26
C GLY A 122 0.32 2.76 3.30
N ASP A 123 0.81 1.55 3.22
CA ASP A 123 0.47 0.50 4.16
C ASP A 123 1.61 -0.53 4.29
N ALA A 124 1.54 -1.34 5.35
CA ALA A 124 2.38 -2.52 5.51
C ALA A 124 1.53 -3.72 5.92
N SER A 125 1.85 -4.87 5.37
CA SER A 125 1.13 -6.14 5.56
C SER A 125 2.10 -7.32 5.49
N ASN A 126 1.56 -8.54 5.49
CA ASN A 126 2.36 -9.78 5.41
C ASN A 126 3.43 -9.88 6.50
N PHE A 127 3.10 -9.40 7.70
CA PHE A 127 4.01 -9.41 8.82
C PHE A 127 4.33 -10.83 9.29
N ARG A 128 5.58 -11.01 9.69
CA ARG A 128 6.08 -12.22 10.36
C ARG A 128 6.94 -11.83 11.55
N ASP A 129 6.89 -12.65 12.57
CA ASP A 129 7.78 -12.56 13.73
C ASP A 129 9.12 -13.29 13.49
N GLU A 130 9.95 -13.38 14.53
CA GLU A 130 11.26 -14.02 14.47
C GLU A 130 11.18 -15.54 14.25
N ASP A 131 10.10 -16.18 14.70
CA ASP A 131 9.82 -17.61 14.52
C ASP A 131 9.15 -17.90 13.17
N ASN A 132 8.99 -16.87 12.33
CA ASN A 132 8.32 -16.92 11.03
C ASN A 132 6.81 -17.17 11.12
N GLU A 133 6.19 -16.93 12.26
CA GLU A 133 4.74 -16.97 12.42
C GLU A 133 4.10 -15.76 11.75
N ILE A 134 2.87 -15.96 11.25
CA ILE A 134 2.15 -14.92 10.52
C ILE A 134 1.43 -14.01 11.52
N LEU A 135 1.70 -12.72 11.42
CA LEU A 135 0.91 -11.68 12.08
C LEU A 135 -0.10 -11.13 11.07
N THR A 136 -1.38 -11.44 11.27
CA THR A 136 -2.45 -11.02 10.34
C THR A 136 -2.91 -9.61 10.62
N GLY A 137 -3.12 -8.82 9.58
CA GLY A 137 -3.56 -7.43 9.67
C GLY A 137 -2.76 -6.49 8.77
N THR A 138 -3.05 -5.20 8.89
CA THR A 138 -2.41 -4.16 8.08
C THR A 138 -2.17 -2.92 8.93
N LEU A 139 -1.00 -2.31 8.77
CA LEU A 139 -0.70 -0.98 9.30
C LEU A 139 -0.92 0.03 8.18
N VAL A 140 -1.68 1.08 8.44
CA VAL A 140 -1.95 2.16 7.48
C VAL A 140 -1.10 3.38 7.84
N PHE A 141 -0.44 3.95 6.84
CA PHE A 141 0.43 5.12 6.98
C PHE A 141 -0.28 6.37 6.48
N SER A 142 -0.27 7.42 7.30
CA SER A 142 -0.92 8.67 7.00
C SER A 142 -0.19 9.89 7.59
N GLY A 143 -0.46 11.07 7.03
CA GLY A 143 0.08 12.33 7.54
C GLY A 143 1.48 12.68 7.03
N GLY A 144 2.08 11.88 6.17
CA GLY A 144 3.37 12.15 5.57
C GLY A 144 3.32 13.35 4.63
N VAL A 145 3.52 14.56 5.18
CA VAL A 145 3.53 15.80 4.38
C VAL A 145 4.89 16.48 4.54
N PHE A 146 5.47 16.82 3.41
CA PHE A 146 6.72 17.54 3.31
C PHE A 146 6.51 18.84 2.54
N ASP A 147 6.96 19.99 3.12
CA ASP A 147 6.88 21.29 2.47
C ASP A 147 8.13 21.55 1.61
N ARG A 148 7.95 21.58 0.29
CA ARG A 148 9.03 21.83 -0.67
C ARG A 148 9.58 23.24 -0.62
N ASN A 149 8.84 24.21 -0.08
CA ASN A 149 9.22 25.61 -0.01
C ASN A 149 9.85 25.97 1.35
N GLY A 150 10.09 24.95 2.18
CA GLY A 150 10.83 25.08 3.42
C GLY A 150 12.29 25.48 3.20
N ASP A 151 13.12 25.21 4.19
CA ASP A 151 14.56 25.47 4.11
C ASP A 151 15.19 24.69 2.94
N PRO A 152 15.80 25.37 1.95
CA PRO A 152 16.41 24.69 0.81
C PRO A 152 17.65 23.86 1.20
N ASP A 153 18.23 24.11 2.37
CA ASP A 153 19.36 23.37 2.91
C ASP A 153 18.94 22.20 3.81
N ALA A 154 17.63 22.06 4.10
CA ALA A 154 17.10 20.93 4.84
C ALA A 154 17.01 19.68 3.95
N ASP A 155 17.11 18.54 4.56
CA ASP A 155 16.83 17.26 3.89
C ASP A 155 15.33 17.11 3.60
N ALA A 156 14.98 16.26 2.63
CA ALA A 156 13.60 16.00 2.27
C ALA A 156 12.97 15.00 3.28
N THR A 157 12.89 15.43 4.53
CA THR A 157 12.38 14.63 5.65
C THR A 157 10.86 14.78 5.79
N PHE A 158 10.17 13.70 6.01
CA PHE A 158 8.74 13.69 6.32
C PHE A 158 8.46 12.84 7.56
N THR A 159 7.37 13.18 8.24
CA THR A 159 6.88 12.40 9.38
C THR A 159 5.47 11.91 9.11
N MET A 160 5.20 10.63 9.33
CA MET A 160 3.86 10.05 9.21
C MET A 160 3.56 9.13 10.40
N THR A 161 2.28 8.80 10.56
CA THR A 161 1.84 7.87 11.60
C THR A 161 1.50 6.52 10.99
N ALA A 162 1.86 5.43 11.67
CA ALA A 162 1.40 4.09 11.38
C ALA A 162 0.40 3.66 12.43
N ASN A 163 -0.81 3.34 12.00
CA ASN A 163 -1.88 2.87 12.85
C ASN A 163 -2.46 1.58 12.29
N GLY A 164 -2.80 0.67 13.18
CA GLY A 164 -3.42 -0.60 12.81
C GLY A 164 -3.35 -1.62 13.92
N THR A 165 -3.89 -2.78 13.65
CA THR A 165 -3.84 -3.93 14.55
C THR A 165 -3.34 -5.13 13.78
N LEU A 166 -2.27 -5.73 14.26
CA LEU A 166 -1.84 -7.06 13.85
C LEU A 166 -2.35 -8.07 14.88
N VAL A 167 -2.57 -9.28 14.46
CA VAL A 167 -3.05 -10.37 15.33
C VAL A 167 -2.13 -11.56 15.13
N ASP A 168 -1.60 -12.09 16.22
CA ASP A 168 -0.73 -13.27 16.19
C ASP A 168 -1.53 -14.59 15.98
N ASP A 169 -0.83 -15.71 15.93
CA ASP A 169 -1.39 -17.04 15.74
C ASP A 169 -2.31 -17.50 16.89
N GLN A 170 -2.15 -16.89 18.08
CA GLN A 170 -2.97 -17.17 19.27
C GLN A 170 -4.18 -16.22 19.36
N GLY A 171 -4.37 -15.34 18.38
CA GLY A 171 -5.47 -14.38 18.35
C GLY A 171 -5.24 -13.15 19.26
N ARG A 172 -4.01 -12.89 19.71
CA ARG A 172 -3.70 -11.75 20.58
C ARG A 172 -3.40 -10.52 19.71
N PRO A 173 -4.04 -9.39 19.99
CA PRO A 173 -3.84 -8.18 19.20
C PRO A 173 -2.56 -7.43 19.59
N LEU A 174 -1.85 -6.93 18.58
CA LEU A 174 -0.81 -5.93 18.64
C LEU A 174 -1.35 -4.63 18.06
N VAL A 175 -1.67 -3.66 18.88
CA VAL A 175 -2.25 -2.38 18.45
C VAL A 175 -1.14 -1.36 18.32
N PHE A 176 -0.91 -0.90 17.09
CA PHE A 176 0.14 0.06 16.75
C PHE A 176 -0.37 1.50 16.80
N GLY A 177 0.46 2.36 17.40
CA GLY A 177 0.36 3.81 17.36
C GLY A 177 1.79 4.37 17.29
N THR A 178 2.44 4.19 16.14
CA THR A 178 3.86 4.52 15.93
C THR A 178 4.01 5.68 14.96
N GLN A 179 5.18 6.31 14.98
CA GLN A 179 5.57 7.39 14.08
C GLN A 179 6.72 6.90 13.20
N LEU A 180 6.66 7.25 11.92
CA LEU A 180 7.75 7.04 10.99
C LEU A 180 8.33 8.41 10.65
N GLU A 181 9.66 8.51 10.73
CA GLU A 181 10.43 9.63 10.22
C GLU A 181 11.32 9.14 9.09
N GLY A 182 11.18 9.70 7.90
CA GLY A 182 11.83 9.18 6.70
C GLY A 182 12.35 10.26 5.77
N ASP A 183 13.37 9.87 5.01
CA ASP A 183 14.07 10.68 4.04
C ASP A 183 14.03 10.05 2.66
N PHE A 184 14.16 10.91 1.64
CA PHE A 184 14.39 10.46 0.28
C PHE A 184 15.89 10.33 0.01
N PHE A 185 16.28 9.26 -0.69
CA PHE A 185 17.68 8.97 -1.02
C PHE A 185 17.97 9.09 -2.52
N GLY A 186 19.13 9.63 -2.82
CA GLY A 186 19.69 9.71 -4.16
C GLY A 186 19.18 10.89 -4.98
N THR A 187 19.90 11.21 -6.04
CA THR A 187 19.58 12.33 -6.94
C THR A 187 18.28 12.15 -7.72
N THR A 188 17.81 10.92 -7.82
CA THR A 188 16.55 10.55 -8.49
C THR A 188 15.48 10.07 -7.52
N TYR A 189 15.68 10.31 -6.21
CA TYR A 189 14.76 9.83 -5.16
C TYR A 189 14.35 8.35 -5.38
N GLY A 190 15.36 7.50 -5.61
CA GLY A 190 15.18 6.07 -5.91
C GLY A 190 14.74 5.23 -4.73
N ALA A 191 14.93 5.72 -3.51
CA ALA A 191 14.49 5.05 -2.29
C ALA A 191 14.01 6.05 -1.24
N ILE A 192 13.25 5.53 -0.28
CA ILE A 192 12.79 6.21 0.92
C ILE A 192 13.08 5.29 2.10
N GLY A 193 13.57 5.82 3.21
CA GLY A 193 13.80 5.02 4.40
C GLY A 193 14.00 5.88 5.63
N GLY A 194 13.94 5.27 6.80
CA GLY A 194 14.07 5.97 8.07
C GLY A 194 13.67 5.13 9.27
N ASP A 195 13.42 5.83 10.37
CA ASP A 195 13.14 5.23 11.68
C ASP A 195 11.62 5.06 11.91
N VAL A 196 11.28 4.06 12.70
CA VAL A 196 9.91 3.81 13.17
C VAL A 196 9.95 3.71 14.69
N LEU A 197 9.35 4.68 15.35
CA LEU A 197 9.38 4.79 16.81
C LEU A 197 7.96 4.94 17.36
N GLY A 198 7.71 4.37 18.53
CA GLY A 198 6.43 4.57 19.20
C GLY A 198 6.04 3.44 20.12
N ARG A 199 4.74 3.25 20.28
CA ARG A 199 4.21 2.26 21.22
C ARG A 199 3.27 1.28 20.54
N VAL A 200 3.40 0.03 20.99
CA VAL A 200 2.50 -1.06 20.63
C VAL A 200 1.87 -1.59 21.92
N THR A 201 0.55 -1.72 21.91
CA THR A 201 -0.15 -2.42 22.98
C THR A 201 -0.28 -3.88 22.60
N TYR A 202 0.40 -4.76 23.34
CA TYR A 202 0.36 -6.20 23.13
C TYR A 202 -0.20 -6.88 24.38
N ASN A 203 -1.24 -7.66 24.21
CA ASN A 203 -1.94 -8.36 25.30
C ASN A 203 -2.26 -7.44 26.51
N GLY A 204 -2.68 -6.19 26.23
CA GLY A 204 -3.02 -5.18 27.23
C GLY A 204 -1.83 -4.46 27.90
N SER A 205 -0.60 -4.81 27.55
CA SER A 205 0.62 -4.15 28.02
C SER A 205 1.17 -3.24 26.93
N SER A 206 1.62 -2.04 27.31
CA SER A 206 2.28 -1.11 26.40
C SER A 206 3.77 -1.45 26.33
N GLN A 207 4.28 -1.60 25.10
CA GLN A 207 5.68 -1.86 24.81
C GLN A 207 6.20 -0.78 23.87
N ASP A 208 7.47 -0.44 23.97
CA ASP A 208 8.10 0.46 23.03
C ASP A 208 8.47 -0.32 21.75
N PHE A 209 8.25 0.30 20.60
CA PHE A 209 8.62 -0.23 19.30
C PHE A 209 9.73 0.62 18.73
N ASP A 210 10.83 -0.03 18.35
CA ASP A 210 11.97 0.57 17.68
C ASP A 210 12.26 -0.20 16.39
N GLY A 211 12.23 0.48 15.27
CA GLY A 211 12.32 -0.14 13.97
C GLY A 211 12.86 0.76 12.89
N LEU A 212 13.02 0.15 11.72
CA LEU A 212 13.47 0.81 10.50
C LEU A 212 12.56 0.41 9.35
N PHE A 213 12.40 1.32 8.40
CA PHE A 213 11.81 1.00 7.11
C PHE A 213 12.71 1.43 5.96
N ILE A 214 12.60 0.75 4.85
CA ILE A 214 13.23 1.09 3.58
C ILE A 214 12.35 0.61 2.44
N ALA A 215 12.11 1.46 1.46
CA ALA A 215 11.39 1.12 0.24
C ALA A 215 12.08 1.75 -0.97
N ALA A 216 12.03 1.07 -2.10
CA ALA A 216 12.65 1.53 -3.35
C ALA A 216 11.70 1.32 -4.53
N ARG A 217 11.97 1.99 -5.66
CA ARG A 217 11.20 1.89 -6.90
C ARG A 217 12.04 1.28 -8.02
#